data_b8189187e11961b1e6e84deb301b6274
#
_entry.id   b8189187e11961b1e6e84deb301b6274
#
_cell.length_a   1.000
_cell.length_b   1.000
_cell.length_c   1.000
_cell.angle_alpha   90.00
_cell.angle_beta   90.00
_cell.angle_gamma   90.00
#
_symmetry.space_group_name_H-M   'P 1'
#
loop_
_entity.id
_entity.type
_entity.pdbx_description
1 polymer ?
#
loop_
_entity_poly.entity_id
_entity_poly.type
_entity_poly.pdbx_seq_one_letter_code
_entity_poly.pdbx_strand_id
1 'polypeptide(L)'
;MADRNDTGLLAPAERDLRLDLMRGIGQWMVFLDHIPYDIVSWLTLRNYGFSDAAEFFVFISGYTAGFVYGPAIANRQFLAAAKRLLKRAWQLYIAHIFLFLFFIAQISRAARRFDNPMYGNEYNIFLFLEHPDVMIGQALMLKFKPVDLDVLPLYIVLVLALPAILWGLFKRPAWTLLGSAIFYVLARIFDWNLPSFPSGNWYFNPFAWQLLFVFGAWCGITKAAKITTLIRSRAVMILALAWIAFSFLIVMTWHVPFLDALVPKWMIHIIYPIDKSDLDMFRLLHFLALAVVFVRYVPSSWPMLHSRVLRPLILIGQNSLPIFCLGVFLSFAAHWFLVQIEGDVVAQILVSVAGMMLMVAVAWVLNRFKALPDHFALPKAPAPERAV
;
A
#
# COMPACT_ATOMS: atom_id res chain seq x y z
N MET A 1 4.27 -15.32 -32.54
CA MET A 1 4.01 -13.98 -31.96
C MET A 1 2.87 -14.15 -30.95
N ALA A 2 3.20 -14.24 -29.68
CA ALA A 2 2.24 -14.56 -28.63
C ALA A 2 1.30 -13.37 -28.38
N ASP A 3 0.04 -13.65 -28.44
CA ASP A 3 -1.09 -12.75 -28.16
C ASP A 3 -1.05 -12.36 -26.68
N ARG A 4 -0.50 -11.17 -26.39
CA ARG A 4 -0.50 -10.62 -25.02
C ARG A 4 -1.90 -10.10 -24.73
N ASN A 5 -2.63 -10.82 -23.92
CA ASN A 5 -3.91 -10.36 -23.37
C ASN A 5 -3.76 -8.94 -22.84
N ASP A 6 -4.59 -8.03 -23.28
CA ASP A 6 -4.59 -6.57 -23.04
C ASP A 6 -4.93 -6.18 -21.59
N THR A 7 -4.94 -7.15 -20.67
CA THR A 7 -5.26 -6.96 -19.23
C THR A 7 -4.12 -6.37 -18.42
N GLY A 8 -2.91 -6.19 -19.00
CA GLY A 8 -1.71 -5.70 -18.28
C GLY A 8 -1.18 -6.65 -17.22
N LEU A 9 -1.71 -7.87 -17.14
CA LEU A 9 -1.26 -8.90 -16.22
C LEU A 9 -0.08 -9.67 -16.83
N LEU A 10 0.97 -9.88 -16.04
CA LEU A 10 2.08 -10.76 -16.42
C LEU A 10 1.57 -12.19 -16.62
N ALA A 11 2.13 -12.90 -17.59
CA ALA A 11 1.91 -14.33 -17.73
C ALA A 11 2.28 -15.06 -16.42
N PRO A 12 1.58 -16.12 -16.03
CA PRO A 12 1.83 -16.83 -14.77
C PRO A 12 3.29 -17.25 -14.56
N ALA A 13 4.02 -17.56 -15.61
CA ALA A 13 5.44 -17.92 -15.57
C ALA A 13 6.39 -16.75 -15.29
N GLU A 14 5.94 -15.50 -15.45
CA GLU A 14 6.74 -14.28 -15.21
C GLU A 14 6.41 -13.61 -13.87
N ARG A 15 5.42 -14.12 -13.14
CA ARG A 15 4.88 -13.51 -11.92
C ARG A 15 5.71 -13.90 -10.70
N ASP A 16 6.24 -12.91 -9.97
CA ASP A 16 6.95 -13.15 -8.71
C ASP A 16 5.94 -13.29 -7.55
N LEU A 17 5.71 -14.53 -7.09
CA LEU A 17 4.78 -14.84 -6.01
C LEU A 17 5.16 -14.22 -4.66
N ARG A 18 6.44 -13.84 -4.47
CA ARG A 18 6.87 -13.14 -3.24
C ARG A 18 6.20 -11.78 -3.11
N LEU A 19 6.04 -11.06 -4.23
CA LEU A 19 5.37 -9.76 -4.25
C LEU A 19 3.87 -9.91 -3.92
N ASP A 20 3.24 -10.97 -4.44
CA ASP A 20 1.85 -11.26 -4.12
C ASP A 20 1.68 -11.68 -2.66
N LEU A 21 2.61 -12.50 -2.14
CA LEU A 21 2.64 -12.88 -0.72
C LEU A 21 2.74 -11.64 0.18
N MET A 22 3.69 -10.76 -0.09
CA MET A 22 3.89 -9.53 0.71
C MET A 22 2.68 -8.60 0.65
N ARG A 23 2.05 -8.47 -0.53
CA ARG A 23 0.81 -7.72 -0.65
C ARG A 23 -0.33 -8.34 0.16
N GLY A 24 -0.43 -9.66 0.15
CA GLY A 24 -1.45 -10.39 0.91
C GLY A 24 -1.27 -10.22 2.41
N ILE A 25 -0.05 -10.35 2.91
CA ILE A 25 0.30 -10.09 4.32
C ILE A 25 -0.04 -8.63 4.67
N GLY A 26 0.40 -7.68 3.84
CA GLY A 26 0.11 -6.27 4.04
C GLY A 26 -1.38 -5.96 4.09
N GLN A 27 -2.22 -6.64 3.27
CA GLN A 27 -3.68 -6.46 3.31
C GLN A 27 -4.29 -6.90 4.63
N TRP A 28 -3.83 -8.02 5.20
CA TRP A 28 -4.27 -8.43 6.53
C TRP A 28 -3.81 -7.45 7.60
N MET A 29 -2.55 -6.99 7.53
CA MET A 29 -2.05 -5.97 8.46
C MET A 29 -2.90 -4.69 8.39
N VAL A 30 -3.18 -4.17 7.20
CA VAL A 30 -4.03 -2.98 7.02
C VAL A 30 -5.41 -3.21 7.63
N PHE A 31 -6.05 -4.34 7.34
CA PHE A 31 -7.37 -4.66 7.90
C PHE A 31 -7.36 -4.65 9.43
N LEU A 32 -6.40 -5.34 10.06
CA LEU A 32 -6.29 -5.44 11.52
C LEU A 32 -5.91 -4.09 12.17
N ASP A 33 -5.00 -3.35 11.55
CA ASP A 33 -4.54 -2.06 12.07
C ASP A 33 -5.60 -0.95 12.05
N HIS A 34 -6.64 -1.12 11.21
CA HIS A 34 -7.75 -0.18 11.09
C HIS A 34 -9.00 -0.60 11.88
N ILE A 35 -8.92 -1.63 12.72
CA ILE A 35 -9.91 -1.95 13.74
C ILE A 35 -9.43 -1.33 15.06
N PRO A 36 -9.98 -0.20 15.54
CA PRO A 36 -9.54 0.44 16.76
C PRO A 36 -9.62 -0.51 17.96
N TYR A 37 -8.57 -0.51 18.77
CA TYR A 37 -8.43 -1.30 20.01
C TYR A 37 -8.50 -2.84 19.84
N ASP A 38 -8.35 -3.35 18.61
CA ASP A 38 -8.34 -4.79 18.38
C ASP A 38 -7.04 -5.45 18.88
N ILE A 39 -7.18 -6.44 19.76
CA ILE A 39 -6.03 -7.20 20.31
C ILE A 39 -5.26 -7.94 19.21
N VAL A 40 -5.95 -8.34 18.11
CA VAL A 40 -5.31 -9.09 17.02
C VAL A 40 -4.37 -8.19 16.22
N SER A 41 -4.53 -6.87 16.28
CA SER A 41 -3.60 -5.90 15.69
C SER A 41 -2.17 -6.05 16.23
N TRP A 42 -1.99 -6.63 17.40
CA TRP A 42 -0.67 -6.98 17.95
C TRP A 42 0.13 -7.97 17.10
N LEU A 43 -0.50 -8.66 16.15
CA LEU A 43 0.19 -9.50 15.18
C LEU A 43 0.80 -8.71 14.00
N THR A 44 0.55 -7.41 13.91
CA THR A 44 1.03 -6.56 12.83
C THR A 44 2.37 -5.89 13.13
N LEU A 45 3.11 -5.56 12.08
CA LEU A 45 4.45 -4.97 12.21
C LEU A 45 4.48 -3.62 12.91
N ARG A 46 3.39 -2.84 12.87
CA ARG A 46 3.35 -1.49 13.48
C ARG A 46 3.66 -1.51 14.98
N ASN A 47 3.43 -2.64 15.65
CA ASN A 47 3.65 -2.78 17.09
C ASN A 47 5.08 -3.22 17.44
N TYR A 48 5.92 -3.54 16.45
CA TYR A 48 7.25 -4.11 16.66
C TYR A 48 8.38 -3.36 16.00
N GLY A 49 8.09 -2.24 15.33
CA GLY A 49 9.11 -1.47 14.65
C GLY A 49 8.59 -0.14 14.09
N PHE A 50 9.47 0.61 13.46
CA PHE A 50 9.17 1.96 13.00
C PHE A 50 8.33 2.03 11.73
N SER A 51 8.25 0.96 10.92
CA SER A 51 7.46 0.90 9.69
C SER A 51 6.26 -0.03 9.82
N ASP A 52 5.30 0.12 8.93
CA ASP A 52 4.10 -0.71 8.87
C ASP A 52 3.83 -1.22 7.43
N ALA A 53 2.58 -1.59 7.13
CA ALA A 53 2.20 -2.09 5.81
C ALA A 53 2.33 -1.05 4.68
N ALA A 54 2.30 0.25 4.97
CA ALA A 54 2.29 1.30 3.95
C ALA A 54 3.60 1.33 3.14
N GLU A 55 4.75 1.21 3.81
CA GLU A 55 6.06 1.16 3.13
C GLU A 55 6.13 -0.02 2.16
N PHE A 56 5.65 -1.19 2.57
CA PHE A 56 5.59 -2.38 1.69
C PHE A 56 4.75 -2.12 0.46
N PHE A 57 3.56 -1.56 0.63
CA PHE A 57 2.66 -1.28 -0.49
C PHE A 57 3.25 -0.28 -1.46
N VAL A 58 3.81 0.83 -0.98
CA VAL A 58 4.38 1.87 -1.85
C VAL A 58 5.58 1.32 -2.61
N PHE A 59 6.51 0.65 -1.92
CA PHE A 59 7.68 0.04 -2.56
C PHE A 59 7.30 -1.01 -3.60
N ILE A 60 6.43 -1.99 -3.24
CA ILE A 60 6.03 -3.06 -4.15
C ILE A 60 5.25 -2.51 -5.35
N SER A 61 4.49 -1.43 -5.17
CA SER A 61 3.79 -0.78 -6.27
C SER A 61 4.76 -0.15 -7.25
N GLY A 62 5.79 0.57 -6.75
CA GLY A 62 6.89 1.06 -7.56
C GLY A 62 7.63 -0.06 -8.28
N TYR A 63 8.04 -1.10 -7.54
CA TYR A 63 8.74 -2.26 -8.08
C TYR A 63 7.96 -2.93 -9.23
N THR A 64 6.69 -3.23 -8.98
CA THR A 64 5.84 -3.86 -9.99
C THR A 64 5.66 -2.96 -11.21
N ALA A 65 5.50 -1.66 -11.00
CA ALA A 65 5.35 -0.72 -12.10
C ALA A 65 6.64 -0.63 -12.94
N GLY A 66 7.81 -0.57 -12.32
CA GLY A 66 9.10 -0.64 -13.01
C GLY A 66 9.27 -1.95 -13.80
N PHE A 67 8.91 -3.07 -13.19
CA PHE A 67 9.00 -4.39 -13.80
C PHE A 67 8.05 -4.57 -15.01
N VAL A 68 6.80 -4.11 -14.87
CA VAL A 68 5.75 -4.28 -15.91
C VAL A 68 5.91 -3.29 -17.05
N TYR A 69 6.13 -2.02 -16.74
CA TYR A 69 6.14 -0.95 -17.75
C TYR A 69 7.55 -0.64 -18.29
N GLY A 70 8.59 -1.03 -17.55
CA GLY A 70 9.99 -0.84 -17.94
C GLY A 70 10.31 -1.36 -19.35
N PRO A 71 9.98 -2.61 -19.70
CA PRO A 71 10.24 -3.15 -21.03
C PRO A 71 9.60 -2.36 -22.17
N ALA A 72 8.40 -1.82 -21.97
CA ALA A 72 7.73 -1.00 -22.98
C ALA A 72 8.50 0.31 -23.24
N ILE A 73 9.03 0.94 -22.19
CA ILE A 73 9.83 2.16 -22.31
C ILE A 73 11.18 1.88 -22.97
N ALA A 74 11.85 0.77 -22.59
CA ALA A 74 13.08 0.31 -23.22
C ALA A 74 12.92 0.12 -24.74
N ASN A 75 11.75 -0.40 -25.17
CA ASN A 75 11.40 -0.62 -26.59
C ASN A 75 10.86 0.63 -27.29
N ARG A 76 11.10 1.83 -26.75
CA ARG A 76 10.64 3.13 -27.30
C ARG A 76 9.11 3.28 -27.38
N GLN A 77 8.35 2.46 -26.68
CA GLN A 77 6.86 2.52 -26.63
C GLN A 77 6.38 3.41 -25.47
N PHE A 78 7.00 4.57 -25.30
CA PHE A 78 6.70 5.48 -24.19
C PHE A 78 5.22 5.86 -24.12
N LEU A 79 4.62 6.28 -25.27
CA LEU A 79 3.21 6.69 -25.31
C LEU A 79 2.25 5.55 -24.94
N ALA A 80 2.55 4.32 -25.36
CA ALA A 80 1.75 3.16 -25.00
C ALA A 80 1.83 2.86 -23.49
N ALA A 81 3.03 2.97 -22.90
CA ALA A 81 3.22 2.82 -21.46
C ALA A 81 2.50 3.94 -20.68
N ALA A 82 2.65 5.20 -21.12
CA ALA A 82 1.98 6.35 -20.49
C ALA A 82 0.45 6.21 -20.53
N LYS A 83 -0.13 5.83 -21.67
CA LYS A 83 -1.58 5.58 -21.80
C LYS A 83 -2.06 4.51 -20.83
N ARG A 84 -1.33 3.41 -20.66
CA ARG A 84 -1.66 2.35 -19.70
C ARG A 84 -1.59 2.84 -18.26
N LEU A 85 -0.59 3.65 -17.92
CA LEU A 85 -0.43 4.25 -16.60
C LEU A 85 -1.54 5.27 -16.29
N LEU A 86 -1.93 6.11 -17.24
CA LEU A 86 -3.06 7.02 -17.09
C LEU A 86 -4.38 6.25 -16.90
N LYS A 87 -4.59 5.16 -17.67
CA LYS A 87 -5.74 4.26 -17.45
C LYS A 87 -5.71 3.67 -16.03
N ARG A 88 -4.51 3.30 -15.52
CA ARG A 88 -4.37 2.77 -14.16
C ARG A 88 -4.67 3.83 -13.10
N ALA A 89 -4.17 5.06 -13.26
CA ALA A 89 -4.49 6.16 -12.37
C ALA A 89 -5.99 6.45 -12.33
N TRP A 90 -6.65 6.43 -13.50
CA TRP A 90 -8.11 6.56 -13.60
C TRP A 90 -8.85 5.44 -12.88
N GLN A 91 -8.41 4.17 -13.01
CA GLN A 91 -8.99 3.05 -12.27
C GLN A 91 -8.87 3.22 -10.75
N LEU A 92 -7.72 3.72 -10.29
CA LEU A 92 -7.50 4.01 -8.86
C LEU A 92 -8.40 5.15 -8.38
N TYR A 93 -8.56 6.20 -9.19
CA TYR A 93 -9.45 7.32 -8.88
C TYR A 93 -10.90 6.86 -8.77
N ILE A 94 -11.41 6.10 -9.73
CA ILE A 94 -12.77 5.55 -9.68
C ILE A 94 -12.93 4.64 -8.46
N ALA A 95 -11.97 3.75 -8.18
CA ALA A 95 -12.02 2.88 -7.01
C ALA A 95 -12.05 3.70 -5.69
N HIS A 96 -11.28 4.79 -5.61
CA HIS A 96 -11.28 5.70 -4.46
C HIS A 96 -12.65 6.37 -4.28
N ILE A 97 -13.25 6.90 -5.34
CA ILE A 97 -14.56 7.58 -5.25
C ILE A 97 -15.66 6.58 -4.85
N PHE A 98 -15.66 5.37 -5.43
CA PHE A 98 -16.62 4.33 -5.00
C PHE A 98 -16.41 3.96 -3.53
N LEU A 99 -15.16 3.72 -3.11
CA LEU A 99 -14.84 3.41 -1.72
C LEU A 99 -15.31 4.56 -0.80
N PHE A 100 -15.01 5.81 -1.15
CA PHE A 100 -15.46 6.99 -0.41
C PHE A 100 -16.98 7.01 -0.23
N LEU A 101 -17.75 6.85 -1.31
CA LEU A 101 -19.22 6.90 -1.25
C LEU A 101 -19.80 5.81 -0.33
N PHE A 102 -19.34 4.57 -0.49
CA PHE A 102 -19.82 3.46 0.34
C PHE A 102 -19.37 3.59 1.79
N PHE A 103 -18.14 4.03 2.03
CA PHE A 103 -17.58 4.21 3.36
C PHE A 103 -18.31 5.32 4.13
N ILE A 104 -18.52 6.48 3.50
CA ILE A 104 -19.33 7.58 4.08
C ILE A 104 -20.76 7.14 4.36
N ALA A 105 -21.39 6.42 3.44
CA ALA A 105 -22.74 5.91 3.64
C ALA A 105 -22.81 4.94 4.85
N GLN A 106 -21.83 4.07 5.01
CA GLN A 106 -21.73 3.13 6.11
C GLN A 106 -21.58 3.86 7.46
N ILE A 107 -20.61 4.80 7.56
CA ILE A 107 -20.36 5.56 8.80
C ILE A 107 -21.57 6.46 9.14
N SER A 108 -22.09 7.19 8.15
CA SER A 108 -23.25 8.08 8.36
C SER A 108 -24.48 7.32 8.84
N ARG A 109 -24.71 6.11 8.31
CA ARG A 109 -25.79 5.23 8.75
C ARG A 109 -25.59 4.76 10.18
N ALA A 110 -24.36 4.36 10.55
CA ALA A 110 -24.03 3.94 11.90
C ALA A 110 -24.20 5.10 12.91
N ALA A 111 -23.64 6.27 12.61
CA ALA A 111 -23.72 7.46 13.45
C ALA A 111 -25.18 7.88 13.72
N ARG A 112 -26.02 7.91 12.69
CA ARG A 112 -27.45 8.29 12.84
C ARG A 112 -28.27 7.24 13.58
N ARG A 113 -28.04 5.94 13.30
CA ARG A 113 -28.85 4.86 13.86
C ARG A 113 -28.67 4.70 15.38
N PHE A 114 -27.43 4.95 15.84
CA PHE A 114 -27.04 4.73 17.24
C PHE A 114 -26.86 6.04 18.02
N ASP A 115 -27.13 7.18 17.38
CA ASP A 115 -26.96 8.52 17.94
C ASP A 115 -25.59 8.69 18.64
N ASN A 116 -24.55 8.08 18.04
CA ASN A 116 -23.22 8.05 18.61
C ASN A 116 -22.27 8.97 17.83
N PRO A 117 -21.91 10.14 18.37
CA PRO A 117 -21.01 11.09 17.72
C PRO A 117 -19.57 10.57 17.58
N MET A 118 -19.19 9.52 18.31
CA MET A 118 -17.87 8.90 18.25
C MET A 118 -17.47 8.54 16.81
N TYR A 119 -18.38 7.93 16.04
CA TYR A 119 -18.08 7.55 14.66
C TYR A 119 -17.82 8.75 13.75
N GLY A 120 -18.49 9.87 13.99
CA GLY A 120 -18.24 11.12 13.26
C GLY A 120 -16.86 11.70 13.57
N ASN A 121 -16.44 11.64 14.83
CA ASN A 121 -15.14 12.14 15.31
C ASN A 121 -13.99 11.25 14.84
N GLU A 122 -14.07 9.94 15.08
CA GLU A 122 -12.99 8.99 14.73
C GLU A 122 -12.64 9.00 13.24
N TYR A 123 -13.66 9.13 12.38
CA TYR A 123 -13.47 9.10 10.93
C TYR A 123 -13.43 10.47 10.27
N ASN A 124 -13.46 11.55 11.09
CA ASN A 124 -13.40 12.94 10.64
C ASN A 124 -14.47 13.31 9.59
N ILE A 125 -15.73 12.89 9.82
CA ILE A 125 -16.82 13.10 8.84
C ILE A 125 -17.88 14.12 9.30
N PHE A 126 -17.72 14.80 10.45
CA PHE A 126 -18.72 15.75 10.92
C PHE A 126 -19.04 16.82 9.91
N LEU A 127 -18.01 17.45 9.34
CA LEU A 127 -18.19 18.49 8.35
C LEU A 127 -18.91 17.97 7.09
N PHE A 128 -18.72 16.69 6.76
CA PHE A 128 -19.47 16.05 5.69
C PHE A 128 -20.96 15.91 6.03
N LEU A 129 -21.27 15.60 7.29
CA LEU A 129 -22.68 15.47 7.73
C LEU A 129 -23.41 16.82 7.76
N GLU A 130 -22.69 17.91 8.01
CA GLU A 130 -23.23 19.28 8.03
C GLU A 130 -23.33 19.91 6.65
N HIS A 131 -22.29 19.73 5.80
CA HIS A 131 -22.15 20.38 4.49
C HIS A 131 -21.78 19.38 3.39
N PRO A 132 -22.64 18.38 3.08
CA PRO A 132 -22.32 17.30 2.14
C PRO A 132 -22.06 17.80 0.72
N ASP A 133 -22.73 18.86 0.28
CA ASP A 133 -22.60 19.50 -1.03
C ASP A 133 -21.16 20.01 -1.28
N VAL A 134 -20.60 20.73 -0.30
CA VAL A 134 -19.23 21.22 -0.35
C VAL A 134 -18.25 20.05 -0.27
N MET A 135 -18.48 19.13 0.67
CA MET A 135 -17.54 18.05 0.97
C MET A 135 -17.42 17.02 -0.15
N ILE A 136 -18.50 16.75 -0.91
CA ILE A 136 -18.45 15.93 -2.11
C ILE A 136 -17.49 16.56 -3.14
N GLY A 137 -17.61 17.85 -3.38
CA GLY A 137 -16.71 18.57 -4.30
C GLY A 137 -15.25 18.47 -3.86
N GLN A 138 -14.96 18.63 -2.56
CA GLN A 138 -13.61 18.49 -2.01
C GLN A 138 -13.07 17.05 -2.07
N ALA A 139 -13.94 16.06 -1.90
CA ALA A 139 -13.58 14.65 -2.04
C ALA A 139 -13.24 14.28 -3.49
N LEU A 140 -14.02 14.75 -4.47
CA LEU A 140 -13.72 14.58 -5.90
C LEU A 140 -12.37 15.21 -6.30
N MET A 141 -11.98 16.29 -5.65
CA MET A 141 -10.66 16.92 -5.83
C MET A 141 -9.56 16.26 -4.99
N LEU A 142 -9.84 15.16 -4.27
CA LEU A 142 -8.92 14.45 -3.36
C LEU A 142 -8.42 15.33 -2.20
N LYS A 143 -9.08 16.44 -1.90
CA LYS A 143 -8.73 17.33 -0.78
C LYS A 143 -9.35 16.88 0.53
N PHE A 144 -10.60 16.40 0.50
CA PHE A 144 -11.25 15.79 1.67
C PHE A 144 -11.16 14.27 1.61
N LYS A 145 -10.68 13.67 2.67
CA LYS A 145 -10.57 12.23 2.86
C LYS A 145 -10.95 11.89 4.30
N PRO A 146 -11.95 11.02 4.52
CA PRO A 146 -12.12 10.38 5.81
C PRO A 146 -10.86 9.61 6.22
N VAL A 147 -10.68 9.38 7.51
CA VAL A 147 -9.62 8.51 8.03
C VAL A 147 -9.66 7.17 7.29
N ASP A 148 -8.52 6.56 7.04
CA ASP A 148 -8.30 5.30 6.33
C ASP A 148 -8.41 5.36 4.79
N LEU A 149 -8.80 6.50 4.19
CA LEU A 149 -8.89 6.64 2.75
C LEU A 149 -7.70 7.36 2.08
N ASP A 150 -6.64 7.64 2.79
CA ASP A 150 -5.50 8.44 2.32
C ASP A 150 -4.58 7.72 1.32
N VAL A 151 -4.56 6.39 1.34
CA VAL A 151 -3.60 5.58 0.57
C VAL A 151 -3.85 5.63 -0.94
N LEU A 152 -5.11 5.54 -1.39
CA LEU A 152 -5.43 5.56 -2.82
C LEU A 152 -5.12 6.91 -3.48
N PRO A 153 -5.41 8.08 -2.88
CA PRO A 153 -4.95 9.37 -3.37
C PRO A 153 -3.44 9.45 -3.58
N LEU A 154 -2.64 8.98 -2.62
CA LEU A 154 -1.19 8.89 -2.78
C LEU A 154 -0.82 8.10 -4.06
N TYR A 155 -1.41 6.91 -4.25
CA TYR A 155 -1.13 6.10 -5.44
C TYR A 155 -1.55 6.75 -6.74
N ILE A 156 -2.65 7.49 -6.77
CA ILE A 156 -3.08 8.24 -7.97
C ILE A 156 -1.99 9.21 -8.39
N VAL A 157 -1.47 10.03 -7.46
CA VAL A 157 -0.41 11.00 -7.74
C VAL A 157 0.88 10.32 -8.17
N LEU A 158 1.32 9.27 -7.47
CA LEU A 158 2.55 8.54 -7.80
C LEU A 158 2.48 7.87 -9.17
N VAL A 159 1.34 7.28 -9.53
CA VAL A 159 1.13 6.63 -10.85
C VAL A 159 1.02 7.66 -11.97
N LEU A 160 0.45 8.85 -11.71
CA LEU A 160 0.45 9.95 -12.68
C LEU A 160 1.86 10.47 -12.98
N ALA A 161 2.72 10.55 -11.98
CA ALA A 161 4.13 10.96 -12.15
C ALA A 161 4.99 9.86 -12.79
N LEU A 162 4.57 8.60 -12.75
CA LEU A 162 5.37 7.43 -13.12
C LEU A 162 5.90 7.44 -14.57
N PRO A 163 5.18 7.92 -15.62
CA PRO A 163 5.75 7.99 -16.96
C PRO A 163 7.04 8.80 -17.02
N ALA A 164 7.08 9.96 -16.37
CA ALA A 164 8.28 10.81 -16.29
C ALA A 164 9.40 10.15 -15.48
N ILE A 165 9.04 9.53 -14.35
CA ILE A 165 9.97 8.80 -13.48
C ILE A 165 10.63 7.65 -14.26
N LEU A 166 9.85 6.81 -14.93
CA LEU A 166 10.38 5.69 -15.71
C LEU A 166 11.28 6.18 -16.86
N TRP A 167 10.87 7.23 -17.57
CA TRP A 167 11.69 7.83 -18.62
C TRP A 167 13.05 8.29 -18.07
N GLY A 168 13.06 8.98 -16.92
CA GLY A 168 14.27 9.41 -16.23
C GLY A 168 15.14 8.23 -15.81
N LEU A 169 14.54 7.19 -15.19
CA LEU A 169 15.26 5.98 -14.76
C LEU A 169 15.91 5.21 -15.92
N PHE A 170 15.30 5.24 -17.11
CA PHE A 170 15.90 4.63 -18.31
C PHE A 170 17.03 5.48 -18.88
N LYS A 171 16.88 6.79 -18.94
CA LYS A 171 17.86 7.70 -19.54
C LYS A 171 19.05 7.97 -18.64
N ARG A 172 18.80 8.28 -17.37
CA ARG A 172 19.79 8.72 -16.38
C ARG A 172 19.42 8.21 -14.98
N PRO A 173 19.53 6.90 -14.70
CA PRO A 173 19.04 6.31 -13.44
C PRO A 173 19.65 6.96 -12.20
N ALA A 174 20.97 7.22 -12.18
CA ALA A 174 21.62 7.85 -11.03
C ALA A 174 21.10 9.27 -10.76
N TRP A 175 20.91 10.08 -11.82
CA TRP A 175 20.36 11.43 -11.67
C TRP A 175 18.91 11.44 -11.25
N THR A 176 18.10 10.48 -11.69
CA THR A 176 16.71 10.36 -11.30
C THR A 176 16.58 9.95 -9.83
N LEU A 177 17.38 9.00 -9.38
CA LEU A 177 17.42 8.60 -7.96
C LEU A 177 17.93 9.74 -7.08
N LEU A 178 19.00 10.43 -7.49
CA LEU A 178 19.52 11.60 -6.77
C LEU A 178 18.50 12.72 -6.71
N GLY A 179 17.84 13.04 -7.83
CA GLY A 179 16.78 14.05 -7.89
C GLY A 179 15.60 13.71 -6.98
N SER A 180 15.19 12.44 -6.95
CA SER A 180 14.16 11.94 -6.03
C SER A 180 14.58 12.11 -4.57
N ALA A 181 15.83 11.80 -4.23
CA ALA A 181 16.37 11.97 -2.87
C ALA A 181 16.46 13.44 -2.47
N ILE A 182 16.94 14.30 -3.36
CA ILE A 182 16.98 15.76 -3.12
C ILE A 182 15.55 16.29 -2.94
N PHE A 183 14.62 15.88 -3.79
CA PHE A 183 13.22 16.33 -3.68
C PHE A 183 12.58 15.90 -2.36
N TYR A 184 12.88 14.68 -1.88
CA TYR A 184 12.46 14.20 -0.56
C TYR A 184 12.99 15.11 0.56
N VAL A 185 14.29 15.44 0.53
CA VAL A 185 14.92 16.29 1.55
C VAL A 185 14.32 17.70 1.52
N LEU A 186 14.16 18.28 0.33
CA LEU A 186 13.57 19.61 0.19
C LEU A 186 12.11 19.65 0.65
N ALA A 187 11.31 18.62 0.33
CA ALA A 187 9.94 18.54 0.79
C ALA A 187 9.84 18.55 2.32
N ARG A 188 10.76 17.85 3.01
CA ARG A 188 10.80 17.84 4.48
C ARG A 188 11.33 19.15 5.09
N ILE A 189 12.32 19.80 4.47
CA ILE A 189 12.90 21.06 4.98
C ILE A 189 11.91 22.22 4.84
N PHE A 190 11.15 22.24 3.75
CA PHE A 190 10.22 23.34 3.43
C PHE A 190 8.75 22.99 3.70
N ASP A 191 8.46 21.86 4.36
CA ASP A 191 7.12 21.37 4.65
C ASP A 191 6.19 21.31 3.42
N TRP A 192 6.77 20.97 2.25
CA TRP A 192 5.98 20.84 1.03
C TRP A 192 5.07 19.64 1.11
N ASN A 193 3.78 19.90 1.00
CA ASN A 193 2.75 18.85 0.95
C ASN A 193 1.54 19.36 0.17
N LEU A 194 0.61 18.47 -0.15
CA LEU A 194 -0.65 18.84 -0.76
C LEU A 194 -1.67 19.25 0.31
N PRO A 195 -2.46 20.32 0.06
CA PRO A 195 -3.42 20.80 1.04
C PRO A 195 -4.61 19.84 1.19
N SER A 196 -5.05 19.63 2.43
CA SER A 196 -6.33 18.98 2.78
C SER A 196 -7.41 20.02 3.05
N PHE A 197 -8.67 19.59 2.99
CA PHE A 197 -9.82 20.40 3.35
C PHE A 197 -10.47 19.82 4.63
N PRO A 198 -10.90 20.65 5.60
CA PRO A 198 -10.97 22.12 5.58
C PRO A 198 -9.63 22.80 5.86
N SER A 199 -8.66 22.10 6.43
CA SER A 199 -7.35 22.65 6.80
C SER A 199 -6.29 21.55 6.86
N GLY A 200 -5.02 21.93 6.96
CA GLY A 200 -3.89 21.01 7.07
C GLY A 200 -3.43 20.45 5.74
N ASN A 201 -2.67 19.37 5.80
CA ASN A 201 -1.99 18.74 4.69
C ASN A 201 -2.42 17.28 4.52
N TRP A 202 -2.07 16.68 3.38
CA TRP A 202 -2.30 15.26 3.14
C TRP A 202 -1.56 14.42 4.18
N TYR A 203 -2.25 13.40 4.71
CA TYR A 203 -1.64 12.46 5.66
C TYR A 203 -0.46 11.70 5.06
N PHE A 204 -0.56 11.23 3.82
CA PHE A 204 0.58 10.70 3.07
C PHE A 204 1.10 11.76 2.11
N ASN A 205 2.21 12.41 2.46
CA ASN A 205 2.86 13.41 1.62
C ASN A 205 3.44 12.77 0.35
N PRO A 206 2.88 13.01 -0.84
CA PRO A 206 3.36 12.36 -2.07
C PRO A 206 4.78 12.81 -2.43
N PHE A 207 5.23 13.99 -2.00
CA PHE A 207 6.56 14.50 -2.26
C PHE A 207 7.64 13.79 -1.43
N ALA A 208 7.29 13.27 -0.26
CA ALA A 208 8.17 12.43 0.54
C ALA A 208 8.08 10.97 0.11
N TRP A 209 6.88 10.41 0.00
CA TRP A 209 6.66 8.99 -0.29
C TRP A 209 7.10 8.57 -1.69
N GLN A 210 7.26 9.53 -2.63
CA GLN A 210 7.81 9.25 -3.96
C GLN A 210 9.22 8.64 -3.90
N LEU A 211 10.05 8.96 -2.89
CA LEU A 211 11.38 8.39 -2.75
C LEU A 211 11.35 6.86 -2.73
N LEU A 212 10.50 6.30 -1.88
CA LEU A 212 10.33 4.85 -1.74
C LEU A 212 9.75 4.22 -3.01
N PHE A 213 8.80 4.89 -3.66
CA PHE A 213 8.18 4.46 -4.90
C PHE A 213 9.16 4.45 -6.09
N VAL A 214 9.96 5.52 -6.25
CA VAL A 214 11.00 5.63 -7.30
C VAL A 214 12.10 4.60 -7.10
N PHE A 215 12.54 4.40 -5.86
CA PHE A 215 13.50 3.37 -5.52
C PHE A 215 12.95 1.96 -5.83
N GLY A 216 11.69 1.70 -5.50
CA GLY A 216 11.00 0.47 -5.89
C GLY A 216 10.96 0.29 -7.41
N ALA A 217 10.60 1.33 -8.17
CA ALA A 217 10.54 1.29 -9.63
C ALA A 217 11.93 0.98 -10.24
N TRP A 218 12.98 1.58 -9.72
CA TRP A 218 14.35 1.28 -10.14
C TRP A 218 14.74 -0.18 -9.85
N CYS A 219 14.41 -0.70 -8.66
CA CYS A 219 14.61 -2.11 -8.33
C CYS A 219 13.84 -3.04 -9.28
N GLY A 220 12.61 -2.67 -9.66
CA GLY A 220 11.79 -3.42 -10.60
C GLY A 220 12.38 -3.46 -12.01
N ILE A 221 12.87 -2.32 -12.54
CA ILE A 221 13.55 -2.24 -13.84
C ILE A 221 14.81 -3.11 -13.87
N THR A 222 15.62 -3.03 -12.82
CA THR A 222 16.91 -3.75 -12.73
C THR A 222 16.74 -5.17 -12.20
N LYS A 223 15.51 -5.59 -11.86
CA LYS A 223 15.22 -6.84 -11.12
C LYS A 223 16.10 -6.98 -9.87
N ALA A 224 16.39 -5.84 -9.23
CA ALA A 224 17.30 -5.72 -8.09
C ALA A 224 18.72 -6.28 -8.30
N ALA A 225 19.12 -6.60 -9.55
CA ALA A 225 20.41 -7.24 -9.85
C ALA A 225 21.62 -6.41 -9.35
N LYS A 226 21.51 -5.07 -9.44
CA LYS A 226 22.60 -4.15 -9.03
C LYS A 226 22.82 -4.11 -7.51
N ILE A 227 21.83 -4.45 -6.71
CA ILE A 227 21.93 -4.44 -5.24
C ILE A 227 22.02 -5.84 -4.65
N THR A 228 21.92 -6.90 -5.46
CA THR A 228 21.94 -8.29 -4.97
C THR A 228 23.22 -8.61 -4.21
N THR A 229 24.38 -8.16 -4.69
CA THR A 229 25.67 -8.36 -4.00
C THR A 229 25.67 -7.68 -2.64
N LEU A 230 25.14 -6.45 -2.56
CA LEU A 230 25.02 -5.70 -1.33
C LEU A 230 24.10 -6.41 -0.31
N ILE A 231 22.92 -6.87 -0.76
CA ILE A 231 21.96 -7.61 0.08
C ILE A 231 22.56 -8.92 0.60
N ARG A 232 23.43 -9.57 -0.18
CA ARG A 232 24.10 -10.82 0.21
C ARG A 232 25.28 -10.59 1.16
N SER A 233 25.75 -9.38 1.35
CA SER A 233 26.83 -9.04 2.27
C SER A 233 26.49 -9.39 3.71
N ARG A 234 27.43 -9.98 4.45
CA ARG A 234 27.28 -10.26 5.89
C ARG A 234 27.12 -8.97 6.69
N ALA A 235 27.90 -7.94 6.34
CA ALA A 235 27.85 -6.66 7.04
C ALA A 235 26.46 -6.01 6.92
N VAL A 236 25.87 -5.99 5.72
CA VAL A 236 24.52 -5.45 5.50
C VAL A 236 23.47 -6.24 6.28
N MET A 237 23.61 -7.57 6.35
CA MET A 237 22.69 -8.38 7.16
C MET A 237 22.81 -8.07 8.66
N ILE A 238 24.03 -7.94 9.18
CA ILE A 238 24.25 -7.61 10.60
C ILE A 238 23.66 -6.23 10.90
N LEU A 239 23.91 -5.23 10.04
CA LEU A 239 23.35 -3.88 10.19
C LEU A 239 21.81 -3.89 10.13
N ALA A 240 21.23 -4.65 9.21
CA ALA A 240 19.77 -4.79 9.09
C ALA A 240 19.17 -5.42 10.36
N LEU A 241 19.73 -6.51 10.85
CA LEU A 241 19.26 -7.16 12.08
C LEU A 241 19.46 -6.27 13.32
N ALA A 242 20.59 -5.56 13.41
CA ALA A 242 20.83 -4.61 14.48
C ALA A 242 19.82 -3.45 14.46
N TRP A 243 19.50 -2.94 13.27
CA TRP A 243 18.49 -1.87 13.13
C TRP A 243 17.08 -2.36 13.48
N ILE A 244 16.69 -3.57 13.06
CA ILE A 244 15.41 -4.19 13.43
C ILE A 244 15.35 -4.40 14.95
N ALA A 245 16.40 -4.92 15.56
CA ALA A 245 16.46 -5.11 17.01
C ALA A 245 16.38 -3.79 17.77
N PHE A 246 17.09 -2.76 17.29
CA PHE A 246 17.03 -1.43 17.86
C PHE A 246 15.62 -0.84 17.78
N SER A 247 14.97 -0.89 16.59
CA SER A 247 13.61 -0.39 16.42
C SER A 247 12.60 -1.13 17.30
N PHE A 248 12.76 -2.45 17.41
CA PHE A 248 11.94 -3.27 18.29
C PHE A 248 12.08 -2.86 19.77
N LEU A 249 13.30 -2.67 20.26
CA LEU A 249 13.54 -2.24 21.65
C LEU A 249 12.92 -0.87 21.92
N ILE A 250 13.08 0.07 20.99
CA ILE A 250 12.49 1.41 21.15
C ILE A 250 10.96 1.38 21.15
N VAL A 251 10.34 0.63 20.25
CA VAL A 251 8.87 0.52 20.22
C VAL A 251 8.35 -0.20 21.48
N MET A 252 9.09 -1.18 21.98
CA MET A 252 8.71 -1.88 23.21
C MET A 252 8.73 -0.99 24.47
N THR A 253 9.45 0.14 24.46
CA THR A 253 9.40 1.10 25.57
C THR A 253 7.99 1.64 25.83
N TRP A 254 7.16 1.74 24.81
CA TRP A 254 5.77 2.20 24.93
C TRP A 254 4.85 1.17 25.58
N HIS A 255 5.22 -0.11 25.53
CA HIS A 255 4.42 -1.23 26.02
C HIS A 255 4.91 -1.77 27.35
N VAL A 256 6.20 -1.58 27.63
CA VAL A 256 6.86 -2.14 28.82
C VAL A 256 7.51 -1.02 29.64
N PRO A 257 6.88 -0.54 30.72
CA PRO A 257 7.39 0.59 31.51
C PRO A 257 8.82 0.43 32.01
N PHE A 258 9.26 -0.81 32.29
CA PHE A 258 10.65 -1.10 32.68
C PHE A 258 11.65 -0.72 31.57
N LEU A 259 11.33 -0.94 30.31
CA LEU A 259 12.19 -0.60 29.18
C LEU A 259 12.26 0.91 28.95
N ASP A 260 11.18 1.63 29.21
CA ASP A 260 11.16 3.10 29.13
C ASP A 260 12.17 3.72 30.10
N ALA A 261 12.27 3.17 31.32
CA ALA A 261 13.24 3.63 32.33
C ALA A 261 14.72 3.41 31.92
N LEU A 262 14.98 2.46 31.00
CA LEU A 262 16.34 2.15 30.54
C LEU A 262 16.81 3.03 29.38
N VAL A 263 15.87 3.68 28.66
CA VAL A 263 16.20 4.50 27.48
C VAL A 263 16.49 5.93 27.90
N PRO A 264 17.68 6.47 27.59
CA PRO A 264 18.02 7.86 27.92
C PRO A 264 17.07 8.85 27.23
N LYS A 265 16.57 9.85 27.97
CA LYS A 265 15.62 10.85 27.45
C LYS A 265 16.13 11.59 26.22
N TRP A 266 17.43 11.89 26.14
CA TRP A 266 18.02 12.52 24.98
C TRP A 266 17.88 11.70 23.70
N MET A 267 17.94 10.37 23.81
CA MET A 267 17.75 9.45 22.67
C MET A 267 16.30 9.46 22.21
N ILE A 268 15.34 9.49 23.12
CA ILE A 268 13.91 9.62 22.80
C ILE A 268 13.64 10.92 22.04
N HIS A 269 14.23 12.05 22.47
CA HIS A 269 14.09 13.33 21.76
C HIS A 269 14.68 13.36 20.35
N ILE A 270 15.69 12.55 20.06
CA ILE A 270 16.25 12.42 18.70
C ILE A 270 15.38 11.54 17.81
N ILE A 271 14.78 10.49 18.39
CA ILE A 271 14.01 9.49 17.63
C ILE A 271 12.59 9.99 17.36
N TYR A 272 11.95 10.63 18.34
CA TYR A 272 10.56 11.08 18.26
C TYR A 272 10.42 12.58 18.03
N PRO A 273 9.40 12.98 17.23
CA PRO A 273 8.34 12.15 16.65
C PRO A 273 8.81 11.40 15.39
N ILE A 274 8.42 10.12 15.27
CA ILE A 274 8.61 9.34 14.03
C ILE A 274 7.44 9.63 13.10
N ASP A 275 7.64 10.55 12.19
CA ASP A 275 6.59 11.03 11.31
C ASP A 275 6.30 10.03 10.16
N LYS A 276 5.06 9.55 10.10
CA LYS A 276 4.57 8.71 9.01
C LYS A 276 4.21 9.53 7.78
N SER A 277 3.70 10.74 7.98
CA SER A 277 3.22 11.60 6.90
C SER A 277 4.33 11.91 5.90
N ASP A 278 5.51 12.25 6.39
CA ASP A 278 6.68 12.63 5.60
C ASP A 278 7.72 11.51 5.45
N LEU A 279 7.30 10.25 5.63
CA LEU A 279 8.15 9.07 5.50
C LEU A 279 9.48 9.25 6.23
N ASP A 280 9.43 9.34 7.57
CA ASP A 280 10.62 9.55 8.38
C ASP A 280 11.76 8.59 8.04
N MET A 281 13.01 9.05 8.17
CA MET A 281 14.20 8.25 7.84
C MET A 281 14.28 6.96 8.67
N PHE A 282 13.85 6.99 9.93
CA PHE A 282 13.80 5.79 10.78
C PHE A 282 12.84 4.75 10.22
N ARG A 283 11.70 5.17 9.69
CA ARG A 283 10.72 4.31 9.02
C ARG A 283 11.30 3.71 7.74
N LEU A 284 11.90 4.56 6.89
CA LEU A 284 12.52 4.15 5.64
C LEU A 284 13.63 3.11 5.88
N LEU A 285 14.55 3.37 6.81
CA LEU A 285 15.65 2.45 7.14
C LEU A 285 15.12 1.14 7.73
N HIS A 286 14.08 1.18 8.57
CA HIS A 286 13.48 -0.02 9.13
C HIS A 286 12.84 -0.89 8.03
N PHE A 287 12.09 -0.28 7.11
CA PHE A 287 11.54 -0.98 5.96
C PHE A 287 12.65 -1.61 5.09
N LEU A 288 13.72 -0.86 4.79
CA LEU A 288 14.84 -1.39 4.00
C LEU A 288 15.54 -2.56 4.70
N ALA A 289 15.69 -2.50 6.02
CA ALA A 289 16.24 -3.60 6.81
C ALA A 289 15.35 -4.86 6.72
N LEU A 290 14.04 -4.71 6.87
CA LEU A 290 13.07 -5.80 6.69
C LEU A 290 13.12 -6.37 5.26
N ALA A 291 13.23 -5.51 4.25
CA ALA A 291 13.34 -5.93 2.85
C ALA A 291 14.61 -6.75 2.59
N VAL A 292 15.76 -6.36 3.18
CA VAL A 292 17.02 -7.11 3.10
C VAL A 292 16.85 -8.51 3.69
N VAL A 293 16.28 -8.61 4.90
CA VAL A 293 16.02 -9.89 5.57
C VAL A 293 15.07 -10.75 4.73
N PHE A 294 13.96 -10.17 4.27
CA PHE A 294 12.97 -10.89 3.46
C PHE A 294 13.58 -11.45 2.16
N VAL A 295 14.27 -10.62 1.38
CA VAL A 295 14.87 -11.05 0.10
C VAL A 295 15.92 -12.14 0.31
N ARG A 296 16.64 -12.11 1.43
CA ARG A 296 17.65 -13.11 1.74
C ARG A 296 17.10 -14.47 2.13
N TYR A 297 16.01 -14.49 2.92
CA TYR A 297 15.42 -15.72 3.45
C TYR A 297 14.26 -16.26 2.62
N VAL A 298 13.68 -15.46 1.74
CA VAL A 298 12.58 -15.85 0.85
C VAL A 298 13.04 -15.75 -0.61
N PRO A 299 13.79 -16.75 -1.12
CA PRO A 299 14.17 -16.80 -2.54
C PRO A 299 12.94 -17.03 -3.42
N SER A 300 13.00 -16.60 -4.70
CA SER A 300 11.89 -16.81 -5.65
C SER A 300 11.57 -18.28 -5.89
N SER A 301 12.55 -19.17 -5.65
CA SER A 301 12.41 -20.62 -5.73
C SER A 301 11.93 -21.30 -4.46
N TRP A 302 11.54 -20.53 -3.43
CA TRP A 302 11.12 -21.10 -2.15
C TRP A 302 9.85 -21.97 -2.32
N PRO A 303 9.92 -23.29 -2.01
CA PRO A 303 8.81 -24.22 -2.26
C PRO A 303 7.51 -23.83 -1.55
N MET A 304 7.61 -23.18 -0.37
CA MET A 304 6.45 -22.74 0.39
C MET A 304 5.57 -21.74 -0.36
N LEU A 305 6.11 -20.99 -1.35
CA LEU A 305 5.31 -20.10 -2.19
C LEU A 305 4.21 -20.83 -2.99
N HIS A 306 4.39 -22.12 -3.22
CA HIS A 306 3.41 -22.99 -3.89
C HIS A 306 2.57 -23.83 -2.92
N SER A 307 2.78 -23.67 -1.60
CA SER A 307 2.08 -24.44 -0.58
C SER A 307 0.61 -24.02 -0.45
N ARG A 308 -0.20 -24.95 0.07
CA ARG A 308 -1.62 -24.68 0.40
C ARG A 308 -1.75 -23.64 1.53
N VAL A 309 -0.75 -23.54 2.41
CA VAL A 309 -0.75 -22.62 3.56
C VAL A 309 -0.63 -21.16 3.12
N LEU A 310 0.30 -20.84 2.20
CA LEU A 310 0.50 -19.47 1.72
C LEU A 310 -0.43 -19.06 0.59
N ARG A 311 -1.13 -20.03 -0.02
CA ARG A 311 -2.05 -19.77 -1.13
C ARG A 311 -3.12 -18.72 -0.82
N PRO A 312 -3.79 -18.70 0.35
CA PRO A 312 -4.77 -17.65 0.69
C PRO A 312 -4.19 -16.24 0.62
N LEU A 313 -3.00 -16.04 1.21
CA LEU A 313 -2.31 -14.74 1.19
C LEU A 313 -1.91 -14.32 -0.23
N ILE A 314 -1.37 -15.26 -1.01
CA ILE A 314 -1.02 -15.00 -2.41
C ILE A 314 -2.26 -14.63 -3.22
N LEU A 315 -3.41 -15.28 -3.01
CA LEU A 315 -4.68 -14.94 -3.68
C LEU A 315 -5.14 -13.52 -3.35
N ILE A 316 -5.05 -13.12 -2.08
CA ILE A 316 -5.34 -11.75 -1.64
C ILE A 316 -4.43 -10.76 -2.37
N GLY A 317 -3.11 -11.00 -2.37
CA GLY A 317 -2.14 -10.14 -3.03
C GLY A 317 -2.34 -10.01 -4.54
N GLN A 318 -2.82 -11.08 -5.19
CA GLN A 318 -3.19 -11.09 -6.62
C GLN A 318 -4.40 -10.21 -6.95
N ASN A 319 -5.23 -9.89 -5.96
CA ASN A 319 -6.43 -9.07 -6.06
C ASN A 319 -6.34 -7.83 -5.18
N SER A 320 -5.13 -7.26 -5.01
CA SER A 320 -4.83 -6.27 -3.96
C SER A 320 -5.75 -5.05 -3.96
N LEU A 321 -6.14 -4.45 -5.09
CA LEU A 321 -7.01 -3.27 -5.10
C LEU A 321 -8.43 -3.56 -4.61
N PRO A 322 -9.19 -4.53 -5.16
CA PRO A 322 -10.52 -4.84 -4.64
C PRO A 322 -10.48 -5.36 -3.19
N ILE A 323 -9.44 -6.11 -2.80
CA ILE A 323 -9.32 -6.60 -1.42
C ILE A 323 -8.95 -5.46 -0.47
N PHE A 324 -8.16 -4.46 -0.89
CA PHE A 324 -7.92 -3.25 -0.12
C PHE A 324 -9.24 -2.51 0.17
N CYS A 325 -10.04 -2.25 -0.86
CA CYS A 325 -11.33 -1.59 -0.70
C CYS A 325 -12.27 -2.38 0.24
N LEU A 326 -12.29 -3.70 0.10
CA LEU A 326 -13.06 -4.58 0.99
C LEU A 326 -12.53 -4.50 2.42
N GLY A 327 -11.21 -4.53 2.61
CA GLY A 327 -10.55 -4.48 3.94
C GLY A 327 -10.91 -3.22 4.71
N VAL A 328 -10.84 -2.04 4.08
CA VAL A 328 -11.24 -0.77 4.67
C VAL A 328 -12.72 -0.79 5.09
N PHE A 329 -13.58 -1.31 4.24
CA PHE A 329 -15.01 -1.44 4.55
C PHE A 329 -15.27 -2.40 5.71
N LEU A 330 -14.55 -3.53 5.74
CA LEU A 330 -14.68 -4.53 6.79
C LEU A 330 -14.09 -4.06 8.13
N SER A 331 -13.02 -3.26 8.13
CA SER A 331 -12.44 -2.75 9.38
C SER A 331 -13.42 -1.86 10.13
N PHE A 332 -14.11 -0.96 9.43
CA PHE A 332 -15.18 -0.18 10.04
C PHE A 332 -16.35 -1.07 10.52
N ALA A 333 -16.78 -2.05 9.70
CA ALA A 333 -17.86 -2.96 10.07
C ALA A 333 -17.50 -3.78 11.33
N ALA A 334 -16.26 -4.24 11.42
CA ALA A 334 -15.73 -4.94 12.58
C ALA A 334 -15.69 -4.05 13.83
N HIS A 335 -15.15 -2.84 13.71
CA HIS A 335 -15.13 -1.86 14.79
C HIS A 335 -16.54 -1.55 15.28
N TRP A 336 -17.45 -1.19 14.36
CA TRP A 336 -18.85 -0.92 14.69
C TRP A 336 -19.50 -2.10 15.42
N PHE A 337 -19.32 -3.32 14.93
CA PHE A 337 -19.88 -4.52 15.54
C PHE A 337 -19.35 -4.74 16.97
N LEU A 338 -18.02 -4.65 17.15
CA LEU A 338 -17.36 -4.82 18.45
C LEU A 338 -17.83 -3.77 19.47
N VAL A 339 -18.01 -2.53 19.06
CA VAL A 339 -18.56 -1.47 19.93
C VAL A 339 -20.00 -1.80 20.38
N GLN A 340 -20.84 -2.33 19.47
CA GLN A 340 -22.22 -2.63 19.79
C GLN A 340 -22.40 -3.78 20.79
N ILE A 341 -21.48 -4.76 20.78
CA ILE A 341 -21.56 -5.93 21.67
C ILE A 341 -20.65 -5.80 22.89
N GLU A 342 -19.98 -4.63 23.08
CA GLU A 342 -18.93 -4.46 24.10
C GLU A 342 -17.90 -5.60 24.03
N GLY A 343 -17.41 -5.87 22.82
CA GLY A 343 -16.71 -7.09 22.48
C GLY A 343 -15.45 -7.37 23.30
N ASP A 344 -15.45 -8.48 24.01
CA ASP A 344 -14.31 -9.00 24.72
C ASP A 344 -13.19 -9.52 23.77
N VAL A 345 -12.08 -10.01 24.32
CA VAL A 345 -10.95 -10.53 23.55
C VAL A 345 -11.37 -11.66 22.60
N VAL A 346 -12.30 -12.52 23.01
CA VAL A 346 -12.78 -13.64 22.17
C VAL A 346 -13.55 -13.11 20.97
N ALA A 347 -14.44 -12.14 21.18
CA ALA A 347 -15.18 -11.48 20.12
C ALA A 347 -14.25 -10.76 19.13
N GLN A 348 -13.22 -10.06 19.61
CA GLN A 348 -12.20 -9.43 18.78
C GLN A 348 -11.49 -10.45 17.88
N ILE A 349 -11.02 -11.57 18.45
CA ILE A 349 -10.39 -12.65 17.68
C ILE A 349 -11.34 -13.21 16.62
N LEU A 350 -12.58 -13.53 17.00
CA LEU A 350 -13.56 -14.10 16.07
C LEU A 350 -13.89 -13.15 14.91
N VAL A 351 -14.08 -11.86 15.19
CA VAL A 351 -14.38 -10.85 14.18
C VAL A 351 -13.20 -10.65 13.24
N SER A 352 -11.98 -10.56 13.77
CA SER A 352 -10.76 -10.41 12.99
C SER A 352 -10.52 -11.63 12.09
N VAL A 353 -10.67 -12.85 12.61
CA VAL A 353 -10.56 -14.08 11.82
C VAL A 353 -11.65 -14.16 10.75
N ALA A 354 -12.90 -13.83 11.09
CA ALA A 354 -13.99 -13.82 10.12
C ALA A 354 -13.74 -12.82 8.98
N GLY A 355 -13.27 -11.61 9.28
CA GLY A 355 -12.89 -10.61 8.28
C GLY A 355 -11.76 -11.10 7.36
N MET A 356 -10.69 -11.66 7.91
CA MET A 356 -9.61 -12.24 7.13
C MET A 356 -10.09 -13.40 6.24
N MET A 357 -10.95 -14.27 6.74
CA MET A 357 -11.54 -15.37 5.96
C MET A 357 -12.43 -14.84 4.83
N LEU A 358 -13.21 -13.79 5.08
CA LEU A 358 -14.03 -13.16 4.05
C LEU A 358 -13.18 -12.53 2.94
N MET A 359 -12.07 -11.86 3.28
CA MET A 359 -11.11 -11.35 2.30
C MET A 359 -10.55 -12.49 1.43
N VAL A 360 -10.21 -13.64 2.01
CA VAL A 360 -9.76 -14.83 1.26
C VAL A 360 -10.86 -15.36 0.35
N ALA A 361 -12.07 -15.48 0.85
CA ALA A 361 -13.22 -15.99 0.08
C ALA A 361 -13.50 -15.09 -1.15
N VAL A 362 -13.51 -13.77 -0.97
CA VAL A 362 -13.69 -12.81 -2.06
C VAL A 362 -12.53 -12.88 -3.05
N ALA A 363 -11.29 -12.97 -2.58
CA ALA A 363 -10.12 -13.14 -3.47
C ALA A 363 -10.21 -14.43 -4.30
N TRP A 364 -10.68 -15.52 -3.69
CA TRP A 364 -10.90 -16.79 -4.39
C TRP A 364 -11.98 -16.67 -5.47
N VAL A 365 -13.12 -16.05 -5.14
CA VAL A 365 -14.20 -15.78 -6.10
C VAL A 365 -13.70 -14.93 -7.26
N LEU A 366 -13.01 -13.82 -7.00
CA LEU A 366 -12.44 -12.95 -8.03
C LEU A 366 -11.49 -13.71 -8.97
N ASN A 367 -10.67 -14.62 -8.43
CA ASN A 367 -9.78 -15.42 -9.25
C ASN A 367 -10.54 -16.45 -10.10
N ARG A 368 -11.64 -17.01 -9.59
CA ARG A 368 -12.50 -17.90 -10.38
C ARG A 368 -13.13 -17.18 -11.56
N PHE A 369 -13.65 -15.96 -11.35
CA PHE A 369 -14.19 -15.14 -12.42
C PHE A 369 -13.15 -14.77 -13.49
N LYS A 370 -11.91 -14.47 -13.09
CA LYS A 370 -10.81 -14.22 -14.04
C LYS A 370 -10.39 -15.44 -14.86
N ALA A 371 -10.64 -16.64 -14.36
CA ALA A 371 -10.31 -17.89 -15.04
C ALA A 371 -11.44 -18.39 -15.98
N LEU A 372 -12.64 -17.78 -15.93
CA LEU A 372 -13.70 -18.12 -16.86
C LEU A 372 -13.34 -17.66 -18.27
N PRO A 373 -13.54 -18.47 -19.31
CA PRO A 373 -13.35 -18.03 -20.68
C PRO A 373 -14.27 -16.84 -20.98
N ASP A 374 -13.76 -15.88 -21.74
CA ASP A 374 -14.53 -14.72 -22.21
C ASP A 374 -15.62 -15.15 -23.21
N HIS A 375 -16.67 -15.83 -22.74
CA HIS A 375 -17.84 -16.18 -23.56
C HIS A 375 -18.63 -14.97 -24.07
N PHE A 376 -18.32 -13.76 -23.55
CA PHE A 376 -18.89 -12.49 -23.99
C PHE A 376 -17.90 -11.60 -24.77
N ALA A 377 -16.75 -12.11 -25.14
CA ALA A 377 -15.88 -11.40 -26.06
C ALA A 377 -16.60 -11.26 -27.40
N LEU A 378 -17.00 -10.04 -27.75
CA LEU A 378 -17.50 -9.73 -29.10
C LEU A 378 -16.50 -10.25 -30.13
N PRO A 379 -16.98 -10.91 -31.22
CA PRO A 379 -16.08 -11.37 -32.29
C PRO A 379 -15.19 -10.20 -32.73
N LYS A 380 -13.88 -10.43 -32.76
CA LYS A 380 -12.94 -9.43 -33.29
C LYS A 380 -13.38 -9.07 -34.70
N ALA A 381 -13.57 -7.76 -34.96
CA ALA A 381 -13.82 -7.28 -36.30
C ALA A 381 -12.77 -7.87 -37.26
N PRO A 382 -13.17 -8.34 -38.45
CA PRO A 382 -12.21 -8.88 -39.42
C PRO A 382 -11.16 -7.81 -39.73
N ALA A 383 -9.90 -8.26 -39.79
CA ALA A 383 -8.81 -7.39 -40.17
C ALA A 383 -9.12 -6.76 -41.54
N PRO A 384 -8.85 -5.44 -41.74
CA PRO A 384 -9.06 -4.86 -43.06
C PRO A 384 -8.23 -5.62 -44.09
N GLU A 385 -8.89 -6.14 -45.11
CA GLU A 385 -8.23 -6.75 -46.27
C GLU A 385 -7.26 -5.70 -46.84
N ARG A 386 -5.99 -6.11 -46.91
CA ARG A 386 -5.00 -5.30 -47.62
C ARG A 386 -5.44 -5.27 -49.09
N ALA A 387 -5.92 -4.09 -49.52
CA ALA A 387 -6.06 -3.86 -50.94
C ALA A 387 -4.70 -4.02 -51.64
N VAL A 388 -4.67 -4.91 -52.61
CA VAL A 388 -3.55 -5.20 -53.48
C VAL A 388 -3.22 -4.01 -54.37
#